data_cdc08a1f1ee19b3f6c220cc32050a7c2
#
_entry.id   cdc08a1f1ee19b3f6c220cc32050a7c2
#
_cell.length_a   1.000
_cell.length_b   1.000
_cell.length_c   1.000
_cell.angle_alpha   90.00
_cell.angle_beta   90.00
_cell.angle_gamma   90.00
#
_symmetry.space_group_name_H-M   'P 1'
#
loop_
_entity.id
_entity.type
_entity.pdbx_description
1 polymer ?
#
loop_
_entity_poly.entity_id
_entity_poly.type
_entity_poly.pdbx_seq_one_letter_code
_entity_poly.pdbx_strand_id
1 'polypeptide(L)'
;MHVRSSTESGEILYSKPKHQLSLLLATYYNYYGPDFYYPLQSQGAPGEGDKETFYWAAIALGESVYSVRTMVHALGYHTTEGEWRGSAMVQHDPIVDLATKQPHSNNDNGNVNDQDVPGYAVTGSPHPQTHRRPYFVHANFPKFDPATIFREEAMGATGPTRDADGTFRRVWQPTEAAAVEEFGFDLERRLWSEIRSTACEYETDFLAWAGTRDICRNATIYWEALFETKPNVGKLGQMGK
;
A
#
# COMPACT_ATOMS: atom_id res chain seq x y z
N MET A 1 -12.77 -20.94 19.68
CA MET A 1 -11.62 -20.06 19.54
C MET A 1 -11.77 -19.37 18.18
N HIS A 2 -12.16 -18.11 18.16
CA HIS A 2 -12.36 -17.40 16.89
C HIS A 2 -10.98 -17.01 16.33
N VAL A 3 -10.66 -17.50 15.14
CA VAL A 3 -9.45 -17.08 14.42
C VAL A 3 -9.71 -15.66 13.94
N ARG A 4 -8.98 -14.71 14.49
CA ARG A 4 -9.06 -13.32 14.06
C ARG A 4 -8.38 -13.15 12.70
N SER A 5 -8.91 -12.24 11.88
CA SER A 5 -8.20 -11.80 10.68
C SER A 5 -6.83 -11.25 11.03
N SER A 6 -5.85 -11.52 10.20
CA SER A 6 -4.51 -10.94 10.31
C SER A 6 -4.58 -9.41 10.33
N THR A 7 -3.73 -8.77 11.14
CA THR A 7 -3.62 -7.32 11.17
C THR A 7 -2.64 -6.83 10.12
N GLU A 8 -2.88 -5.65 9.57
CA GLU A 8 -1.88 -4.90 8.84
C GLU A 8 -1.25 -3.89 9.81
N SER A 9 0.06 -3.86 9.86
CA SER A 9 0.81 -3.01 10.78
C SER A 9 1.96 -2.25 10.11
N GLY A 10 1.87 -2.06 8.81
CA GLY A 10 2.82 -1.20 8.08
C GLY A 10 2.81 0.22 8.62
N GLU A 11 1.67 0.69 9.12
CA GLU A 11 1.52 1.96 9.79
C GLU A 11 0.85 1.80 11.16
N ILE A 12 1.56 2.20 12.20
CA ILE A 12 1.10 2.12 13.59
C ILE A 12 1.27 3.45 14.29
N LEU A 13 0.21 3.94 14.91
CA LEU A 13 0.26 5.10 15.79
C LEU A 13 0.38 4.65 17.24
N TYR A 14 1.44 5.06 17.91
CA TYR A 14 1.75 4.64 19.28
C TYR A 14 1.84 5.82 20.25
N SER A 15 1.07 5.76 21.34
CA SER A 15 1.22 6.69 22.46
C SER A 15 2.28 6.16 23.41
N LYS A 16 3.54 6.59 23.25
CA LYS A 16 4.65 6.12 24.10
C LYS A 16 4.36 6.20 25.61
N PRO A 17 3.78 7.29 26.14
CA PRO A 17 3.51 7.37 27.59
C PRO A 17 2.49 6.33 28.08
N LYS A 18 1.55 5.91 27.23
CA LYS A 18 0.48 4.99 27.63
C LYS A 18 0.81 3.54 27.31
N HIS A 19 1.64 3.29 26.31
CA HIS A 19 1.88 1.95 25.75
C HIS A 19 3.36 1.57 25.72
N GLN A 20 4.17 2.13 26.63
CA GLN A 20 5.60 1.82 26.69
C GLN A 20 5.87 0.34 27.03
N LEU A 21 5.02 -0.29 27.87
CA LEU A 21 5.21 -1.68 28.23
C LEU A 21 4.85 -2.62 27.09
N SER A 22 3.79 -2.34 26.34
CA SER A 22 3.46 -3.14 25.16
C SER A 22 4.49 -2.97 24.05
N LEU A 23 5.13 -1.80 23.93
CA LEU A 23 6.23 -1.62 22.99
C LEU A 23 7.46 -2.47 23.39
N LEU A 24 7.79 -2.52 24.69
CA LEU A 24 8.85 -3.40 25.18
C LEU A 24 8.51 -4.89 24.98
N LEU A 25 7.27 -5.27 25.23
CA LEU A 25 6.83 -6.65 25.02
C LEU A 25 6.83 -7.00 23.53
N ALA A 26 6.41 -6.09 22.64
CA ALA A 26 6.52 -6.27 21.20
C ALA A 26 7.98 -6.45 20.77
N THR A 27 8.91 -5.69 21.37
CA THR A 27 10.36 -5.88 21.10
C THR A 27 10.82 -7.27 21.52
N TYR A 28 10.37 -7.77 22.67
CA TYR A 28 10.66 -9.14 23.09
C TYR A 28 10.06 -10.18 22.14
N TYR A 29 8.82 -9.99 21.70
CA TYR A 29 8.19 -10.86 20.73
C TYR A 29 8.94 -10.87 19.38
N ASN A 30 9.46 -9.73 18.94
CA ASN A 30 10.25 -9.65 17.70
C ASN A 30 11.64 -10.27 17.85
N TYR A 31 12.27 -10.15 19.02
CA TYR A 31 13.57 -10.77 19.26
C TYR A 31 13.54 -12.30 19.13
N TYR A 32 12.46 -12.93 19.61
CA TYR A 32 12.23 -14.37 19.49
C TYR A 32 11.21 -14.70 18.38
N GLY A 33 10.95 -13.76 17.49
CA GLY A 33 9.86 -13.83 16.52
C GLY A 33 9.95 -15.02 15.58
N PRO A 34 11.04 -15.18 14.81
CA PRO A 34 11.18 -16.27 13.85
C PRO A 34 11.03 -17.66 14.46
N ASP A 35 11.55 -17.85 15.67
CA ASP A 35 11.58 -19.16 16.30
C ASP A 35 10.27 -19.54 16.99
N PHE A 36 9.52 -18.54 17.51
CA PHE A 36 8.35 -18.81 18.36
C PHE A 36 7.13 -17.94 18.04
N TYR A 37 7.30 -16.62 18.06
CA TYR A 37 6.13 -15.74 18.17
C TYR A 37 5.45 -15.48 16.83
N TYR A 38 6.16 -15.45 15.73
CA TYR A 38 5.55 -15.20 14.43
C TYR A 38 4.59 -16.33 14.04
N PRO A 39 5.00 -17.61 14.06
CA PRO A 39 4.07 -18.71 13.79
C PRO A 39 2.92 -18.75 14.79
N LEU A 40 3.21 -18.52 16.07
CA LEU A 40 2.20 -18.56 17.13
C LEU A 40 1.13 -17.47 16.99
N GLN A 41 1.54 -16.27 16.62
CA GLN A 41 0.64 -15.12 16.54
C GLN A 41 -0.10 -15.02 15.20
N SER A 42 0.54 -15.40 14.12
CA SER A 42 -0.08 -15.42 12.78
C SER A 42 -0.98 -16.63 12.57
N GLN A 43 -0.73 -17.73 13.30
CA GLN A 43 -1.47 -19.00 13.19
C GLN A 43 -1.62 -19.50 11.76
N GLY A 44 -0.58 -19.31 10.94
CA GLY A 44 -0.55 -19.70 9.54
C GLY A 44 -1.25 -18.72 8.58
N ALA A 45 -1.67 -17.56 9.06
CA ALA A 45 -2.16 -16.52 8.17
C ALA A 45 -1.05 -16.00 7.26
N PRO A 46 -1.36 -15.60 6.00
CA PRO A 46 -0.38 -15.05 5.08
C PRO A 46 0.34 -13.81 5.64
N GLY A 47 1.62 -13.66 5.30
CA GLY A 47 2.44 -12.53 5.75
C GLY A 47 2.90 -12.68 7.20
N GLU A 48 3.30 -13.89 7.57
CA GLU A 48 3.95 -14.15 8.85
C GLU A 48 5.14 -13.20 9.07
N GLY A 49 5.23 -12.65 10.29
CA GLY A 49 6.28 -11.70 10.64
C GLY A 49 5.91 -10.87 11.87
N ASP A 50 6.48 -9.69 11.96
CA ASP A 50 6.35 -8.79 13.11
C ASP A 50 4.99 -8.10 13.24
N LYS A 51 4.17 -8.10 12.21
CA LYS A 51 2.92 -7.31 12.13
C LYS A 51 1.92 -7.59 13.26
N GLU A 52 1.88 -8.82 13.77
CA GLU A 52 0.96 -9.21 14.84
C GLU A 52 1.48 -8.85 16.24
N THR A 53 2.78 -8.64 16.39
CA THR A 53 3.41 -8.50 17.71
C THR A 53 2.93 -7.29 18.49
N PHE A 54 2.69 -6.18 17.82
CA PHE A 54 2.22 -4.93 18.41
C PHE A 54 0.82 -5.06 19.01
N TYR A 55 -0.07 -5.68 18.25
CA TYR A 55 -1.44 -5.90 18.70
C TYR A 55 -1.48 -6.86 19.89
N TRP A 56 -0.83 -8.02 19.78
CA TRP A 56 -0.86 -9.03 20.82
C TRP A 56 -0.12 -8.59 22.09
N ALA A 57 0.93 -7.77 21.97
CA ALA A 57 1.59 -7.20 23.12
C ALA A 57 0.67 -6.27 23.94
N ALA A 58 -0.10 -5.42 23.25
CA ALA A 58 -1.05 -4.55 23.92
C ALA A 58 -2.19 -5.35 24.58
N ILE A 59 -2.75 -6.34 23.87
CA ILE A 59 -3.79 -7.21 24.44
C ILE A 59 -3.29 -7.99 25.66
N ALA A 60 -2.08 -8.54 25.62
CA ALA A 60 -1.49 -9.30 26.73
C ALA A 60 -1.33 -8.45 28.01
N LEU A 61 -1.15 -7.15 27.84
CA LEU A 61 -1.03 -6.20 28.96
C LEU A 61 -2.36 -5.52 29.35
N GLY A 62 -3.46 -5.87 28.67
CA GLY A 62 -4.76 -5.26 28.92
C GLY A 62 -4.85 -3.80 28.47
N GLU A 63 -3.96 -3.38 27.57
CA GLU A 63 -3.97 -2.03 27.02
C GLU A 63 -5.00 -1.89 25.90
N SER A 64 -5.59 -0.70 25.78
CA SER A 64 -6.60 -0.44 24.76
C SER A 64 -5.97 -0.27 23.38
N VAL A 65 -6.55 -0.93 22.37
CA VAL A 65 -6.13 -0.85 20.97
C VAL A 65 -7.31 -0.45 20.10
N TYR A 66 -7.08 0.41 19.14
CA TYR A 66 -8.04 0.70 18.09
C TYR A 66 -7.54 0.14 16.76
N SER A 67 -8.29 -0.80 16.20
CA SER A 67 -8.09 -1.25 14.82
C SER A 67 -9.04 -0.51 13.91
N VAL A 68 -8.53 0.09 12.83
CA VAL A 68 -9.36 0.72 11.81
C VAL A 68 -10.29 -0.33 11.21
N ARG A 69 -11.59 -0.05 11.16
CA ARG A 69 -12.64 -0.98 10.74
C ARG A 69 -12.90 -0.91 9.24
N THR A 70 -12.68 0.26 8.65
CA THR A 70 -12.79 0.41 7.20
C THR A 70 -11.77 -0.49 6.54
N MET A 71 -12.26 -1.46 5.75
CA MET A 71 -11.41 -2.42 5.07
C MET A 71 -10.44 -1.71 4.13
N VAL A 72 -9.20 -2.18 4.13
CA VAL A 72 -8.21 -1.76 3.13
C VAL A 72 -8.70 -2.11 1.74
N HIS A 73 -8.35 -1.31 0.74
CA HIS A 73 -8.55 -1.69 -0.65
C HIS A 73 -7.22 -1.68 -1.41
N ALA A 74 -7.15 -2.47 -2.47
CA ALA A 74 -5.92 -2.63 -3.22
C ALA A 74 -5.86 -1.63 -4.37
N LEU A 75 -4.70 -1.02 -4.55
CA LEU A 75 -4.28 -0.42 -5.82
C LEU A 75 -3.48 -1.43 -6.60
N GLY A 76 -3.53 -1.36 -7.92
CA GLY A 76 -2.82 -2.31 -8.76
C GLY A 76 -3.14 -2.16 -10.23
N TYR A 77 -2.83 -3.21 -10.98
CA TYR A 77 -2.93 -3.22 -12.43
C TYR A 77 -3.45 -4.56 -12.94
N HIS A 78 -3.90 -4.56 -14.18
CA HIS A 78 -4.20 -5.81 -14.89
C HIS A 78 -2.97 -6.26 -15.66
N THR A 79 -2.68 -7.56 -15.61
CA THR A 79 -1.64 -8.17 -16.46
C THR A 79 -2.10 -8.20 -17.92
N THR A 80 -1.22 -8.61 -18.80
CA THR A 80 -1.53 -8.80 -20.24
C THR A 80 -2.57 -9.88 -20.47
N GLU A 81 -2.65 -10.85 -19.56
CA GLU A 81 -3.66 -11.90 -19.58
C GLU A 81 -5.00 -11.44 -18.98
N GLY A 82 -5.09 -10.18 -18.52
CA GLY A 82 -6.28 -9.61 -17.89
C GLY A 82 -6.44 -9.93 -16.41
N GLU A 83 -5.47 -10.58 -15.77
CA GLU A 83 -5.49 -10.85 -14.34
C GLU A 83 -5.22 -9.58 -13.53
N TRP A 84 -6.01 -9.36 -12.48
CA TRP A 84 -5.75 -8.28 -11.53
C TRP A 84 -4.57 -8.63 -10.62
N ARG A 85 -3.64 -7.69 -10.49
CA ARG A 85 -2.51 -7.77 -9.55
C ARG A 85 -2.53 -6.59 -8.59
N GLY A 86 -2.81 -6.87 -7.32
CA GLY A 86 -2.67 -5.89 -6.25
C GLY A 86 -1.20 -5.55 -5.99
N SER A 87 -0.91 -4.28 -5.81
CA SER A 87 0.45 -3.76 -5.68
C SER A 87 0.63 -2.86 -4.45
N ALA A 88 -0.46 -2.28 -3.96
CA ALA A 88 -0.47 -1.52 -2.73
C ALA A 88 -1.81 -1.66 -2.00
N MET A 89 -1.80 -1.33 -0.71
CA MET A 89 -3.00 -1.28 0.12
C MET A 89 -3.23 0.15 0.58
N VAL A 90 -4.42 0.67 0.34
CA VAL A 90 -4.86 1.96 0.88
C VAL A 90 -5.47 1.73 2.24
N GLN A 91 -4.93 2.41 3.24
CA GLN A 91 -5.41 2.40 4.62
C GLN A 91 -6.12 3.72 4.92
N HIS A 92 -7.19 3.64 5.71
CA HIS A 92 -8.08 4.75 5.93
C HIS A 92 -7.76 5.51 7.22
N ASP A 93 -8.17 6.79 7.24
CA ASP A 93 -7.96 7.68 8.36
C ASP A 93 -8.63 7.14 9.64
N PRO A 94 -7.86 6.81 10.68
CA PRO A 94 -8.40 6.26 11.92
C PRO A 94 -9.32 7.23 12.67
N ILE A 95 -9.15 8.54 12.50
CA ILE A 95 -10.00 9.55 13.15
C ILE A 95 -11.36 9.59 12.47
N VAL A 96 -11.38 9.57 11.14
CA VAL A 96 -12.63 9.53 10.37
C VAL A 96 -13.36 8.21 10.62
N ASP A 97 -12.63 7.10 10.62
CA ASP A 97 -13.19 5.77 10.88
C ASP A 97 -13.79 5.69 12.29
N LEU A 98 -13.14 6.26 13.30
CA LEU A 98 -13.64 6.32 14.67
C LEU A 98 -14.88 7.23 14.78
N ALA A 99 -14.89 8.37 14.10
CA ALA A 99 -15.97 9.35 14.15
C ALA A 99 -17.24 8.86 13.43
N THR A 100 -17.10 8.04 12.40
CA THR A 100 -18.24 7.44 11.66
C THR A 100 -18.91 6.28 12.42
N LYS A 101 -18.39 5.95 13.60
CA LYS A 101 -18.98 4.96 14.48
C LYS A 101 -20.37 5.42 14.91
N GLN A 102 -21.42 4.91 14.25
CA GLN A 102 -22.77 5.04 14.79
C GLN A 102 -22.82 4.33 16.15
N PRO A 103 -23.48 4.92 17.16
CA PRO A 103 -23.70 4.22 18.42
C PRO A 103 -24.48 2.95 18.08
N HIS A 104 -23.83 1.80 18.21
CA HIS A 104 -24.57 0.55 18.18
C HIS A 104 -25.63 0.61 19.29
N SER A 105 -26.87 0.35 18.92
CA SER A 105 -27.96 0.06 19.82
C SER A 105 -27.43 -0.86 20.94
N ASN A 106 -27.72 -0.52 22.21
CA ASN A 106 -27.21 -1.15 23.43
C ASN A 106 -27.61 -2.64 23.62
N ASN A 107 -27.57 -3.45 22.57
CA ASN A 107 -27.87 -4.88 22.62
C ASN A 107 -26.68 -5.78 22.25
N ASP A 108 -25.46 -5.25 22.27
CA ASP A 108 -24.26 -6.07 22.05
C ASP A 108 -23.85 -6.78 23.33
N ASN A 109 -24.50 -7.90 23.60
CA ASN A 109 -23.97 -9.00 24.41
C ASN A 109 -22.81 -9.66 23.64
N GLY A 110 -21.68 -8.99 23.44
CA GLY A 110 -20.39 -9.60 23.10
C GLY A 110 -20.31 -10.61 21.95
N ASN A 111 -21.37 -10.78 21.17
CA ASN A 111 -21.43 -11.70 20.04
C ASN A 111 -21.27 -10.90 18.74
N VAL A 112 -20.02 -10.70 18.33
CA VAL A 112 -19.71 -10.30 16.97
C VAL A 112 -20.10 -11.49 16.10
N ASN A 113 -21.19 -11.37 15.36
CA ASN A 113 -21.53 -12.36 14.34
C ASN A 113 -20.43 -12.37 13.28
N ASP A 114 -19.70 -13.48 13.24
CA ASP A 114 -18.57 -13.77 12.34
C ASP A 114 -18.95 -13.86 10.85
N GLN A 115 -20.19 -13.51 10.49
CA GLN A 115 -20.67 -13.58 9.10
C GLN A 115 -20.37 -12.31 8.27
N ASP A 116 -19.87 -11.25 8.92
CA ASP A 116 -19.53 -9.99 8.25
C ASP A 116 -18.00 -9.79 8.07
N VAL A 117 -17.22 -10.85 8.16
CA VAL A 117 -15.81 -10.81 7.76
C VAL A 117 -15.71 -11.34 6.32
N PRO A 118 -15.77 -10.46 5.30
CA PRO A 118 -15.49 -10.91 3.95
C PRO A 118 -14.02 -11.33 3.92
N GLY A 119 -13.79 -12.61 3.63
CA GLY A 119 -12.49 -13.04 3.17
C GLY A 119 -12.02 -12.14 2.04
N TYR A 120 -10.73 -12.03 1.83
CA TYR A 120 -10.05 -11.30 0.77
C TYR A 120 -10.83 -11.35 -0.55
N ALA A 121 -11.83 -10.51 -0.68
CA ALA A 121 -12.61 -10.40 -1.91
C ALA A 121 -11.87 -9.42 -2.82
N VAL A 122 -10.99 -9.98 -3.64
CA VAL A 122 -10.46 -9.35 -4.85
C VAL A 122 -11.59 -9.24 -5.87
N THR A 123 -12.60 -8.45 -5.57
CA THR A 123 -13.63 -8.12 -6.57
C THR A 123 -13.91 -6.63 -6.46
N GLY A 124 -13.55 -5.92 -7.53
CA GLY A 124 -13.87 -4.52 -7.73
C GLY A 124 -15.39 -4.30 -7.76
N SER A 125 -15.99 -4.25 -6.61
CA SER A 125 -17.38 -3.84 -6.45
C SER A 125 -17.41 -2.42 -5.87
N PRO A 126 -18.07 -1.48 -6.53
CA PRO A 126 -18.18 -0.13 -6.00
C PRO A 126 -19.14 -0.13 -4.81
N HIS A 127 -18.58 -0.18 -3.59
CA HIS A 127 -19.35 0.18 -2.40
C HIS A 127 -19.52 1.70 -2.32
N PRO A 128 -20.66 2.21 -1.79
CA PRO A 128 -20.89 3.65 -1.69
C PRO A 128 -19.77 4.31 -0.88
N GLN A 129 -19.06 5.22 -1.52
CA GLN A 129 -17.80 5.82 -1.06
C GLN A 129 -17.95 6.93 0.00
N THR A 130 -19.03 7.01 0.75
CA THR A 130 -19.38 8.23 1.49
C THR A 130 -18.50 8.56 2.70
N HIS A 131 -17.59 7.67 3.13
CA HIS A 131 -16.79 7.92 4.35
C HIS A 131 -15.35 7.39 4.32
N ARG A 132 -14.81 7.11 3.14
CA ARG A 132 -13.45 6.59 3.02
C ARG A 132 -12.48 7.74 2.74
N ARG A 133 -11.66 8.09 3.70
CA ARG A 133 -10.56 9.03 3.52
C ARG A 133 -9.25 8.24 3.51
N PRO A 134 -8.54 8.17 2.39
CA PRO A 134 -7.20 7.60 2.35
C PRO A 134 -6.27 8.34 3.32
N TYR A 135 -5.42 7.59 4.02
CA TYR A 135 -4.47 8.14 4.96
C TYR A 135 -3.06 7.64 4.72
N PHE A 136 -2.89 6.33 4.55
CA PHE A 136 -1.64 5.70 4.15
C PHE A 136 -1.82 4.85 2.89
N VAL A 137 -0.73 4.71 2.13
CA VAL A 137 -0.63 3.74 1.05
C VAL A 137 0.60 2.88 1.31
N HIS A 138 0.35 1.62 1.62
CA HIS A 138 1.40 0.63 1.79
C HIS A 138 1.72 -0.03 0.45
N ALA A 139 2.81 0.38 -0.20
CA ALA A 139 3.34 -0.29 -1.39
C ALA A 139 3.98 -1.62 -0.99
N ASN A 140 3.22 -2.70 -1.07
CA ASN A 140 3.65 -4.01 -0.58
C ASN A 140 4.47 -4.79 -1.61
N PHE A 141 3.97 -4.98 -2.84
CA PHE A 141 4.68 -5.69 -3.88
C PHE A 141 4.16 -5.37 -5.29
N PRO A 142 5.03 -4.99 -6.27
CA PRO A 142 6.48 -4.78 -6.09
C PRO A 142 6.77 -3.53 -5.27
N LYS A 143 7.94 -3.49 -4.64
CA LYS A 143 8.45 -2.25 -4.08
C LYS A 143 8.84 -1.31 -5.22
N PHE A 144 8.57 -0.02 -5.06
CA PHE A 144 8.94 0.99 -6.04
C PHE A 144 10.43 1.35 -5.95
N ASP A 145 11.26 0.32 -6.04
CA ASP A 145 12.71 0.47 -6.10
C ASP A 145 13.13 0.64 -7.57
N PRO A 146 13.65 1.81 -7.96
CA PRO A 146 14.01 2.09 -9.35
C PRO A 146 15.14 1.22 -9.88
N ALA A 147 15.91 0.55 -9.01
CA ALA A 147 16.94 -0.39 -9.42
C ALA A 147 16.36 -1.75 -9.88
N THR A 148 15.14 -2.08 -9.49
CA THR A 148 14.57 -3.41 -9.71
C THR A 148 13.23 -3.42 -10.43
N ILE A 149 12.38 -2.39 -10.25
CA ILE A 149 11.00 -2.37 -10.73
C ILE A 149 10.86 -2.45 -12.25
N PHE A 150 11.89 -2.06 -12.99
CA PHE A 150 11.90 -2.10 -14.46
C PHE A 150 12.38 -3.43 -15.03
N ARG A 151 12.82 -4.37 -14.18
CA ARG A 151 13.29 -5.68 -14.63
C ARG A 151 12.10 -6.58 -14.95
N GLU A 152 12.13 -7.21 -16.11
CA GLU A 152 11.08 -8.14 -16.55
C GLU A 152 10.88 -9.31 -15.58
N GLU A 153 11.96 -9.73 -14.93
CA GLU A 153 11.97 -10.86 -14.00
C GLU A 153 11.22 -10.59 -12.69
N ALA A 154 10.95 -9.33 -12.37
CA ALA A 154 10.36 -8.97 -11.07
C ALA A 154 8.93 -9.48 -10.89
N MET A 155 8.15 -9.68 -11.98
CA MET A 155 6.72 -9.96 -11.89
C MET A 155 6.13 -10.75 -13.07
N GLY A 156 6.94 -11.51 -13.80
CA GLY A 156 6.51 -12.21 -15.03
C GLY A 156 6.83 -11.44 -16.31
N ALA A 157 6.38 -11.93 -17.45
CA ALA A 157 6.87 -11.53 -18.78
C ALA A 157 6.79 -10.04 -19.12
N THR A 158 5.97 -9.25 -18.43
CA THR A 158 5.80 -7.82 -18.74
C THR A 158 6.10 -6.86 -17.59
N GLY A 159 6.35 -7.37 -16.38
CA GLY A 159 6.58 -6.52 -15.20
C GLY A 159 5.42 -5.57 -14.86
N PRO A 160 5.50 -4.83 -13.77
CA PRO A 160 4.42 -3.94 -13.33
C PRO A 160 4.33 -2.63 -14.12
N THR A 161 5.41 -2.22 -14.77
CA THR A 161 5.57 -0.90 -15.39
C THR A 161 5.32 -0.88 -16.89
N ARG A 162 5.04 -2.04 -17.52
CA ARG A 162 4.86 -2.14 -18.97
C ARG A 162 3.64 -2.98 -19.32
N ASP A 163 3.01 -2.60 -20.42
CA ASP A 163 1.99 -3.37 -21.12
C ASP A 163 2.63 -4.41 -22.07
N ALA A 164 1.80 -5.30 -22.65
CA ALA A 164 2.24 -6.37 -23.53
C ALA A 164 2.99 -5.87 -24.78
N ASP A 165 2.67 -4.68 -25.24
CA ASP A 165 3.33 -4.04 -26.38
C ASP A 165 4.63 -3.31 -26.01
N GLY A 166 5.02 -3.38 -24.73
CA GLY A 166 6.21 -2.75 -24.18
C GLY A 166 6.04 -1.28 -23.83
N THR A 167 4.86 -0.69 -24.03
CA THR A 167 4.59 0.69 -23.59
C THR A 167 4.57 0.80 -22.07
N PHE A 168 4.99 1.94 -21.52
CA PHE A 168 4.92 2.18 -20.11
C PHE A 168 3.49 2.39 -19.65
N ARG A 169 3.17 1.84 -18.47
CA ARG A 169 1.90 2.04 -17.80
C ARG A 169 2.07 2.45 -16.35
N ARG A 170 1.04 3.03 -15.80
CA ARG A 170 0.94 3.30 -14.37
C ARG A 170 0.72 2.00 -13.59
N VAL A 171 1.25 1.93 -12.36
CA VAL A 171 1.18 0.71 -11.55
C VAL A 171 -0.06 0.69 -10.66
N TRP A 172 -0.51 1.86 -10.19
CA TRP A 172 -1.60 1.91 -9.22
C TRP A 172 -2.93 2.36 -9.80
N GLN A 173 -2.91 3.45 -10.54
CA GLN A 173 -4.12 4.07 -11.05
C GLN A 173 -4.04 4.19 -12.57
N PRO A 174 -5.06 3.75 -13.31
CA PRO A 174 -5.01 3.73 -14.77
C PRO A 174 -4.91 5.13 -15.38
N THR A 175 -5.43 6.14 -14.69
CA THR A 175 -5.45 7.53 -15.17
C THR A 175 -5.19 8.53 -14.05
N GLU A 176 -4.74 9.74 -14.42
CA GLU A 176 -4.64 10.87 -13.51
C GLU A 176 -6.01 11.21 -12.87
N ALA A 177 -7.08 11.17 -13.65
CA ALA A 177 -8.43 11.49 -13.16
C ALA A 177 -8.86 10.54 -12.03
N ALA A 178 -8.62 9.23 -12.17
CA ALA A 178 -8.93 8.26 -11.13
C ALA A 178 -8.10 8.50 -9.86
N ALA A 179 -6.82 8.86 -10.00
CA ALA A 179 -5.97 9.19 -8.86
C ALA A 179 -6.45 10.45 -8.13
N VAL A 180 -6.81 11.49 -8.87
CA VAL A 180 -7.31 12.75 -8.30
C VAL A 180 -8.67 12.56 -7.63
N GLU A 181 -9.56 11.74 -8.19
CA GLU A 181 -10.84 11.41 -7.58
C GLU A 181 -10.66 10.73 -6.22
N GLU A 182 -9.71 9.82 -6.10
CA GLU A 182 -9.48 9.04 -4.87
C GLU A 182 -8.68 9.79 -3.82
N PHE A 183 -7.58 10.45 -4.23
CA PHE A 183 -6.60 11.05 -3.31
C PHE A 183 -6.64 12.59 -3.28
N GLY A 184 -7.40 13.23 -4.15
CA GLY A 184 -7.39 14.69 -4.34
C GLY A 184 -6.20 15.20 -5.15
N PHE A 185 -5.27 14.33 -5.55
CA PHE A 185 -4.10 14.62 -6.39
C PHE A 185 -3.57 13.34 -7.03
N ASP A 186 -2.71 13.49 -8.05
CA ASP A 186 -2.05 12.34 -8.67
C ASP A 186 -0.92 11.79 -7.77
N LEU A 187 -1.28 10.81 -6.94
CA LEU A 187 -0.38 10.19 -5.98
C LEU A 187 0.81 9.52 -6.65
N GLU A 188 0.57 8.76 -7.72
CA GLU A 188 1.63 8.01 -8.40
C GLU A 188 2.62 8.95 -9.08
N ARG A 189 2.12 10.02 -9.71
CA ARG A 189 2.97 11.08 -10.27
C ARG A 189 3.87 11.70 -9.20
N ARG A 190 3.29 12.05 -8.04
CA ARG A 190 4.06 12.63 -6.94
C ARG A 190 5.13 11.69 -6.42
N LEU A 191 4.79 10.43 -6.22
CA LEU A 191 5.74 9.40 -5.79
C LEU A 191 6.89 9.23 -6.77
N TRP A 192 6.60 9.11 -8.07
CA TRP A 192 7.62 8.96 -9.09
C TRP A 192 8.50 10.20 -9.27
N SER A 193 7.99 11.39 -8.96
CA SER A 193 8.83 12.60 -8.90
C SER A 193 9.93 12.46 -7.86
N GLU A 194 9.59 11.98 -6.67
CA GLU A 194 10.55 11.75 -5.58
C GLU A 194 11.50 10.58 -5.89
N ILE A 195 10.97 9.49 -6.44
CA ILE A 195 11.79 8.33 -6.85
C ILE A 195 12.83 8.74 -7.87
N ARG A 196 12.43 9.50 -8.90
CA ARG A 196 13.35 10.01 -9.93
C ARG A 196 14.43 10.90 -9.32
N SER A 197 14.03 11.85 -8.46
CA SER A 197 14.97 12.75 -7.79
C SER A 197 15.99 11.96 -6.98
N THR A 198 15.51 11.04 -6.15
CA THR A 198 16.37 10.17 -5.32
C THR A 198 17.28 9.28 -6.18
N ALA A 199 16.74 8.69 -7.23
CA ALA A 199 17.50 7.85 -8.15
C ALA A 199 18.67 8.61 -8.81
N CYS A 200 18.42 9.88 -9.20
CA CYS A 200 19.44 10.69 -9.85
C CYS A 200 20.47 11.30 -8.88
N GLU A 201 20.05 11.58 -7.65
CA GLU A 201 20.93 12.15 -6.63
C GLU A 201 21.85 11.09 -6.00
N TYR A 202 21.31 9.86 -5.82
CA TYR A 202 21.99 8.83 -4.99
C TYR A 202 22.28 7.54 -5.75
N GLU A 203 22.32 7.53 -7.09
CA GLU A 203 22.52 6.32 -7.91
C GLU A 203 23.72 5.49 -7.48
N THR A 204 24.81 6.16 -7.07
CA THR A 204 26.08 5.53 -6.67
C THR A 204 26.22 5.36 -5.17
N ASP A 205 25.36 5.97 -4.37
CA ASP A 205 25.54 6.09 -2.92
C ASP A 205 24.83 4.99 -2.14
N PHE A 206 23.72 4.48 -2.68
CA PHE A 206 23.02 3.39 -2.02
C PHE A 206 23.70 2.04 -2.22
N LEU A 207 24.11 1.42 -1.12
CA LEU A 207 24.73 0.10 -1.16
C LEU A 207 23.82 -0.97 -1.81
N ALA A 208 22.49 -0.84 -1.60
CA ALA A 208 21.51 -1.74 -2.20
C ALA A 208 21.48 -1.66 -3.74
N TRP A 209 21.95 -0.56 -4.33
CA TRP A 209 22.02 -0.35 -5.78
C TRP A 209 23.40 -0.68 -6.38
N ALA A 210 24.32 -1.10 -5.54
CA ALA A 210 25.69 -1.42 -5.98
C ALA A 210 25.66 -2.45 -7.13
N GLY A 211 26.34 -2.12 -8.22
CA GLY A 211 26.39 -2.97 -9.43
C GLY A 211 25.20 -2.82 -10.39
N THR A 212 24.16 -2.06 -10.02
CA THR A 212 23.07 -1.68 -10.93
C THR A 212 23.43 -0.37 -11.64
N ARG A 213 23.16 -0.28 -12.94
CA ARG A 213 23.43 0.90 -13.77
C ARG A 213 22.14 1.49 -14.33
N ASP A 214 22.23 2.74 -14.77
CA ASP A 214 21.14 3.44 -15.45
C ASP A 214 19.88 3.62 -14.59
N ILE A 215 19.98 3.63 -13.27
CA ILE A 215 18.83 3.76 -12.37
C ILE A 215 18.17 5.12 -12.56
N CYS A 216 18.93 6.20 -12.51
CA CYS A 216 18.44 7.56 -12.79
C CYS A 216 17.82 7.66 -14.19
N ARG A 217 18.51 7.12 -15.19
CA ARG A 217 18.06 7.15 -16.59
C ARG A 217 16.72 6.43 -16.73
N ASN A 218 16.56 5.24 -16.19
CA ASN A 218 15.34 4.44 -16.29
C ASN A 218 14.16 5.12 -15.59
N ALA A 219 14.38 5.67 -14.38
CA ALA A 219 13.37 6.43 -13.66
C ALA A 219 12.96 7.70 -14.41
N THR A 220 13.90 8.38 -15.07
CA THR A 220 13.63 9.56 -15.90
C THR A 220 12.81 9.23 -17.14
N ILE A 221 13.19 8.19 -17.87
CA ILE A 221 12.44 7.75 -19.08
C ILE A 221 10.99 7.37 -18.71
N TYR A 222 10.81 6.65 -17.61
CA TYR A 222 9.48 6.29 -17.12
C TYR A 222 8.64 7.52 -16.75
N TRP A 223 9.25 8.46 -16.02
CA TRP A 223 8.62 9.72 -15.65
C TRP A 223 8.18 10.53 -16.87
N GLU A 224 9.08 10.73 -17.83
CA GLU A 224 8.81 11.49 -19.05
C GLU A 224 7.69 10.86 -19.89
N ALA A 225 7.67 9.53 -19.94
CA ALA A 225 6.66 8.81 -20.71
C ALA A 225 5.24 8.94 -20.16
N LEU A 226 5.09 9.01 -18.84
CA LEU A 226 3.78 8.91 -18.18
C LEU A 226 3.29 10.22 -17.54
N PHE A 227 4.21 11.03 -17.04
CA PHE A 227 3.84 12.13 -16.14
C PHE A 227 4.29 13.50 -16.66
N GLU A 228 5.20 13.56 -17.60
CA GLU A 228 5.60 14.84 -18.17
C GLU A 228 4.49 15.35 -19.10
N THR A 229 4.00 16.54 -18.80
CA THR A 229 3.01 17.22 -19.64
C THR A 229 3.71 17.59 -20.95
N LYS A 230 3.49 16.82 -22.03
CA LYS A 230 3.96 17.23 -23.36
C LYS A 230 3.39 18.61 -23.62
N PRO A 231 4.22 19.63 -23.91
CA PRO A 231 3.70 20.91 -24.31
C PRO A 231 2.78 20.66 -25.51
N ASN A 232 1.56 21.14 -25.39
CA ASN A 232 0.58 21.09 -26.48
C ASN A 232 1.23 21.81 -27.65
N VAL A 233 1.80 21.08 -28.59
CA VAL A 233 2.26 21.64 -29.89
C VAL A 233 0.98 21.95 -30.62
N GLY A 234 0.36 23.05 -30.14
CA GLY A 234 -0.83 23.61 -30.73
C GLY A 234 -0.54 23.89 -32.20
N LYS A 235 -1.47 23.48 -33.00
CA LYS A 235 -1.64 23.84 -34.40
C LYS A 235 -1.25 25.29 -34.68
N LEU A 236 0.03 25.54 -34.87
CA LEU A 236 0.54 26.73 -35.56
C LEU A 236 0.58 26.37 -37.04
N GLY A 237 -0.38 26.87 -37.75
CA GLY A 237 -0.28 26.87 -39.20
C GLY A 237 -1.54 26.50 -39.96
N GLN A 238 -2.51 27.35 -39.98
CA GLN A 238 -3.30 27.66 -41.18
C GLN A 238 -4.01 29.00 -41.00
N MET A 239 -3.22 30.08 -40.95
CA MET A 239 -3.70 31.39 -41.40
C MET A 239 -2.78 31.81 -42.54
N GLY A 240 -3.31 31.78 -43.75
CA GLY A 240 -2.61 32.33 -44.89
C GLY A 240 -3.09 31.75 -46.21
N LYS A 241 -4.25 32.14 -46.70
CA LYS A 241 -4.38 32.77 -48.03
C LYS A 241 -5.81 33.26 -48.19
#